data_c2a57b3cf7d6c67597a03420b95fc715
#
_entry.id   c2a57b3cf7d6c67597a03420b95fc715
#
_cell.length_a   1.000
_cell.length_b   1.000
_cell.length_c   1.000
_cell.angle_alpha   90.00
_cell.angle_beta   90.00
_cell.angle_gamma   90.00
#
_symmetry.space_group_name_H-M   'P 1'
#
loop_
_entity.id
_entity.type
_entity.pdbx_description
1 polymer ?
#
loop_
_entity_poly.entity_id
_entity_poly.type
_entity_poly.pdbx_seq_one_letter_code
_entity_poly.pdbx_strand_id
1 'polypeptide(L)'
;MKIKGIEIEDFVNYKYPSMFIAIGSCDWKCCIEGGFDISVCHNSPLAHAKETDVEMDFVYNEYINNPITEAIVIGGLEPMTRFADVYKLIQYFRKHNCNDTFVIYTGYYPYEILRELKLLNEFDNIIIKFGRYKQNTPPKFDEILGIELSSDNQYALNLKDVLK
;
A
#
# COMPACT_ATOMS: atom_id res chain seq x y z
N MET A 1 7.48 -13.41 -4.02
CA MET A 1 6.20 -12.87 -3.47
C MET A 1 5.11 -12.92 -4.52
N LYS A 2 3.84 -13.06 -4.09
CA LYS A 2 2.71 -13.10 -5.04
C LYS A 2 2.07 -11.72 -5.19
N ILE A 3 1.95 -11.24 -6.41
CA ILE A 3 1.37 -9.94 -6.76
C ILE A 3 0.32 -10.08 -7.86
N LYS A 4 -0.52 -9.06 -8.00
CA LYS A 4 -1.49 -8.92 -9.11
C LYS A 4 -0.97 -8.05 -10.26
N GLY A 5 0.02 -7.24 -10.01
CA GLY A 5 0.67 -6.40 -11.02
C GLY A 5 1.70 -5.45 -10.42
N ILE A 6 2.52 -4.91 -11.31
CA ILE A 6 3.45 -3.81 -11.03
C ILE A 6 3.19 -2.74 -12.08
N GLU A 7 3.02 -1.50 -11.64
CA GLU A 7 3.15 -0.30 -12.48
C GLU A 7 4.49 0.34 -12.15
N ILE A 8 5.38 0.39 -13.13
CA ILE A 8 6.77 0.84 -12.90
C ILE A 8 6.81 2.35 -12.65
N GLU A 9 5.90 3.11 -13.27
CA GLU A 9 5.83 4.57 -13.16
C GLU A 9 4.40 5.01 -12.84
N ASP A 10 4.06 5.01 -11.56
CA ASP A 10 2.78 5.48 -11.05
C ASP A 10 2.85 6.95 -10.61
N PHE A 11 1.91 7.77 -11.07
CA PHE A 11 1.81 9.20 -10.78
C PHE A 11 0.50 9.57 -10.05
N VAL A 12 -0.27 8.58 -9.59
CA VAL A 12 -1.62 8.83 -9.04
C VAL A 12 -1.78 8.42 -7.59
N ASN A 13 -0.91 7.55 -7.08
CA ASN A 13 -1.05 7.03 -5.71
C ASN A 13 -0.14 7.70 -4.68
N TYR A 14 0.75 8.58 -5.11
CA TYR A 14 1.61 9.37 -4.24
C TYR A 14 2.06 10.65 -4.95
N LYS A 15 2.42 11.67 -4.18
CA LYS A 15 2.87 12.97 -4.71
C LYS A 15 4.17 12.94 -5.51
N TYR A 16 4.97 11.89 -5.35
CA TYR A 16 6.18 11.67 -6.14
C TYR A 16 5.99 10.48 -7.07
N PRO A 17 6.64 10.48 -8.26
CA PRO A 17 6.64 9.33 -9.14
C PRO A 17 7.05 8.07 -8.38
N SER A 18 6.29 7.01 -8.49
CA SER A 18 6.50 5.82 -7.67
C SER A 18 6.31 4.54 -8.47
N MET A 19 6.94 3.46 -8.00
CA MET A 19 6.58 2.12 -8.44
C MET A 19 5.38 1.65 -7.62
N PHE A 20 4.28 1.29 -8.27
CA PHE A 20 3.10 0.73 -7.60
C PHE A 20 3.08 -0.79 -7.70
N ILE A 21 2.93 -1.46 -6.55
CA ILE A 21 2.87 -2.93 -6.45
C ILE A 21 1.49 -3.32 -5.93
N ALA A 22 0.70 -3.99 -6.78
CA ALA A 22 -0.62 -4.50 -6.42
C ALA A 22 -0.51 -5.85 -5.70
N ILE A 23 -0.79 -5.87 -4.41
CA ILE A 23 -0.84 -7.10 -3.60
C ILE A 23 -2.17 -7.83 -3.82
N GLY A 24 -2.12 -9.15 -3.79
CA GLY A 24 -3.10 -10.05 -4.35
C GLY A 24 -4.23 -10.56 -3.46
N SER A 25 -4.39 -10.17 -2.21
CA SER A 25 -5.49 -10.68 -1.36
C SER A 25 -6.20 -9.60 -0.56
N CYS A 26 -7.45 -9.89 -0.17
CA CYS A 26 -8.26 -9.01 0.67
C CYS A 26 -9.24 -9.85 1.49
N ASP A 27 -9.53 -9.42 2.71
CA ASP A 27 -10.57 -10.00 3.57
C ASP A 27 -11.93 -9.32 3.40
N TRP A 28 -12.01 -8.30 2.52
CA TRP A 28 -13.22 -7.57 2.15
C TRP A 28 -13.94 -6.86 3.30
N LYS A 29 -13.23 -6.51 4.35
CA LYS A 29 -13.83 -5.81 5.50
C LYS A 29 -14.57 -4.54 5.12
N CYS A 30 -14.05 -3.76 4.14
CA CYS A 30 -14.74 -2.56 3.68
C CYS A 30 -16.17 -2.89 3.19
N CYS A 31 -16.29 -3.95 2.38
CA CYS A 31 -17.57 -4.38 1.80
C CYS A 31 -18.48 -4.96 2.87
N ILE A 32 -17.94 -5.82 3.73
CA ILE A 32 -18.70 -6.48 4.81
C ILE A 32 -19.26 -5.45 5.79
N GLU A 33 -18.42 -4.56 6.29
CA GLU A 33 -18.82 -3.53 7.26
C GLU A 33 -19.69 -2.43 6.62
N GLY A 34 -19.43 -2.11 5.35
CA GLY A 34 -20.23 -1.12 4.60
C GLY A 34 -21.54 -1.66 4.06
N GLY A 35 -21.75 -2.98 4.10
CA GLY A 35 -22.98 -3.61 3.60
C GLY A 35 -23.14 -3.51 2.08
N PHE A 36 -22.05 -3.48 1.31
CA PHE A 36 -22.09 -3.39 -0.15
C PHE A 36 -21.35 -4.55 -0.84
N ASP A 37 -21.72 -4.78 -2.10
CA ASP A 37 -21.13 -5.84 -2.91
C ASP A 37 -19.66 -5.55 -3.26
N ILE A 38 -18.85 -6.60 -3.43
CA ILE A 38 -17.43 -6.50 -3.79
C ILE A 38 -17.23 -5.71 -5.08
N SER A 39 -18.17 -5.76 -6.03
CA SER A 39 -18.11 -5.01 -7.29
C SER A 39 -18.05 -3.48 -7.10
N VAL A 40 -18.46 -2.98 -5.95
CA VAL A 40 -18.38 -1.55 -5.59
C VAL A 40 -16.95 -1.13 -5.24
N CYS A 41 -16.10 -2.08 -4.82
CA CYS A 41 -14.71 -1.79 -4.52
C CYS A 41 -13.97 -1.35 -5.79
N HIS A 42 -13.26 -0.22 -5.74
CA HIS A 42 -12.47 0.30 -6.87
C HIS A 42 -11.42 -0.71 -7.37
N ASN A 43 -10.95 -1.58 -6.49
CA ASN A 43 -9.98 -2.62 -6.80
C ASN A 43 -10.61 -4.00 -7.08
N SER A 44 -11.94 -4.08 -7.24
CA SER A 44 -12.62 -5.35 -7.52
C SER A 44 -12.08 -6.10 -8.75
N PRO A 45 -11.63 -5.47 -9.83
CA PRO A 45 -11.01 -6.17 -10.95
C PRO A 45 -9.77 -6.97 -10.54
N LEU A 46 -8.99 -6.49 -9.56
CA LEU A 46 -7.81 -7.18 -9.04
C LEU A 46 -8.17 -8.50 -8.33
N ALA A 47 -9.38 -8.64 -7.78
CA ALA A 47 -9.82 -9.88 -7.15
C ALA A 47 -9.75 -11.06 -8.12
N HIS A 48 -10.10 -10.81 -9.38
CA HIS A 48 -10.18 -11.81 -10.44
C HIS A 48 -8.90 -11.90 -11.28
N ALA A 49 -7.98 -10.93 -11.16
CA ALA A 49 -6.71 -10.95 -11.87
C ALA A 49 -5.83 -12.12 -11.38
N LYS A 50 -5.05 -12.68 -12.32
CA LYS A 50 -4.12 -13.78 -12.00
C LYS A 50 -2.99 -13.26 -11.09
N GLU A 51 -2.67 -14.04 -10.06
CA GLU A 51 -1.45 -13.81 -9.28
C GLU A 51 -0.22 -14.28 -10.04
N THR A 52 0.85 -13.51 -9.95
CA THR A 52 2.16 -13.85 -10.51
C THR A 52 3.16 -13.91 -9.37
N ASP A 53 3.97 -14.95 -9.32
CA ASP A 53 5.11 -15.01 -8.44
C ASP A 53 6.25 -14.17 -9.02
N VAL A 54 6.78 -13.25 -8.22
CA VAL A 54 7.94 -12.43 -8.57
C VAL A 54 9.01 -12.54 -7.48
N GLU A 55 10.26 -12.57 -7.93
CA GLU A 55 11.40 -12.50 -7.02
C GLU A 55 11.61 -11.06 -6.55
N MET A 56 12.03 -10.87 -5.30
CA MET A 56 12.27 -9.54 -4.75
C MET A 56 13.42 -8.83 -5.44
N ASP A 57 14.39 -9.59 -5.91
CA ASP A 57 15.49 -9.08 -6.73
C ASP A 57 15.00 -8.45 -8.04
N PHE A 58 14.02 -9.07 -8.70
CA PHE A 58 13.40 -8.50 -9.89
C PHE A 58 12.75 -7.14 -9.57
N VAL A 59 11.92 -7.07 -8.52
CA VAL A 59 11.25 -5.82 -8.12
C VAL A 59 12.26 -4.73 -7.77
N TYR A 60 13.31 -5.09 -7.04
CA TYR A 60 14.37 -4.16 -6.68
C TYR A 60 15.10 -3.63 -7.91
N ASN A 61 15.48 -4.51 -8.84
CA ASN A 61 16.21 -4.12 -10.06
C ASN A 61 15.35 -3.25 -10.98
N GLU A 62 14.06 -3.55 -11.14
CA GLU A 62 13.13 -2.69 -11.89
C GLU A 62 13.04 -1.28 -11.28
N TYR A 63 12.99 -1.20 -9.94
CA TYR A 63 12.94 0.07 -9.24
C TYR A 63 14.23 0.87 -9.37
N ILE A 64 15.39 0.26 -9.03
CA ILE A 64 16.65 1.00 -8.94
C ILE A 64 17.20 1.44 -10.30
N ASN A 65 16.81 0.74 -11.37
CA ASN A 65 17.19 1.10 -12.74
C ASN A 65 16.24 2.13 -13.37
N ASN A 66 15.13 2.46 -12.72
CA ASN A 66 14.22 3.51 -13.19
C ASN A 66 14.67 4.87 -12.63
N PRO A 67 15.08 5.83 -13.48
CA PRO A 67 15.58 7.12 -13.01
C PRO A 67 14.47 8.11 -12.61
N ILE A 68 13.20 7.73 -12.76
CA ILE A 68 12.06 8.61 -12.53
C ILE A 68 11.45 8.38 -11.14
N THR A 69 11.38 7.12 -10.70
CA THR A 69 10.69 6.76 -9.45
C THR A 69 11.50 7.11 -8.22
N GLU A 70 10.84 7.70 -7.23
CA GLU A 70 11.41 8.17 -5.97
C GLU A 70 10.78 7.49 -4.74
N ALA A 71 9.77 6.63 -4.95
CA ALA A 71 9.05 5.94 -3.88
C ALA A 71 8.46 4.61 -4.36
N ILE A 72 8.10 3.75 -3.42
CA ILE A 72 7.39 2.51 -3.69
C ILE A 72 6.03 2.58 -2.99
N VAL A 73 4.95 2.36 -3.76
CA VAL A 73 3.58 2.28 -3.23
C VAL A 73 3.13 0.82 -3.25
N ILE A 74 2.73 0.30 -2.12
CA ILE A 74 2.16 -1.04 -1.98
C ILE A 74 0.66 -0.89 -1.72
N GLY A 75 -0.15 -1.42 -2.62
CA GLY A 75 -1.60 -1.29 -2.56
C GLY A 75 -2.31 -2.41 -3.31
N GLY A 76 -3.31 -2.05 -4.10
CA GLY A 76 -4.15 -2.99 -4.84
C GLY A 76 -5.29 -3.50 -3.97
N LEU A 77 -5.23 -4.77 -3.52
CA LEU A 77 -6.20 -5.28 -2.54
C LEU A 77 -5.76 -4.89 -1.12
N GLU A 78 -5.62 -5.83 -0.19
CA GLU A 78 -5.25 -5.50 1.19
C GLU A 78 -3.83 -6.01 1.52
N PRO A 79 -2.81 -5.16 1.50
CA PRO A 79 -1.42 -5.57 1.75
C PRO A 79 -1.19 -6.23 3.11
N MET A 80 -1.95 -5.86 4.13
CA MET A 80 -1.78 -6.43 5.47
C MET A 80 -2.19 -7.90 5.57
N THR A 81 -3.01 -8.40 4.64
CA THR A 81 -3.29 -9.86 4.54
C THR A 81 -2.08 -10.65 4.04
N ARG A 82 -1.10 -9.98 3.44
CA ARG A 82 0.18 -10.53 2.97
C ARG A 82 1.37 -9.84 3.67
N PHE A 83 1.17 -9.45 4.91
CA PHE A 83 2.15 -8.68 5.67
C PHE A 83 3.59 -9.24 5.61
N ALA A 84 3.73 -10.56 5.66
CA ALA A 84 5.07 -11.18 5.58
C ALA A 84 5.80 -10.87 4.27
N ASP A 85 5.08 -10.77 3.15
CA ASP A 85 5.66 -10.40 1.85
C ASP A 85 6.02 -8.91 1.82
N VAL A 86 5.14 -8.05 2.34
CA VAL A 86 5.38 -6.60 2.46
C VAL A 86 6.63 -6.33 3.31
N TYR A 87 6.70 -6.94 4.48
CA TYR A 87 7.83 -6.79 5.39
C TYR A 87 9.16 -7.24 4.75
N LYS A 88 9.17 -8.43 4.13
CA LYS A 88 10.35 -8.96 3.45
C LYS A 88 10.81 -8.08 2.28
N LEU A 89 9.88 -7.51 1.52
CA LEU A 89 10.21 -6.60 0.43
C LEU A 89 10.92 -5.34 0.97
N ILE A 90 10.36 -4.70 1.98
CA ILE A 90 10.98 -3.52 2.61
C ILE A 90 12.36 -3.89 3.16
N GLN A 91 12.45 -5.00 3.90
CA GLN A 91 13.73 -5.49 4.43
C GLN A 91 14.75 -5.73 3.31
N TYR A 92 14.34 -6.26 2.17
CA TYR A 92 15.20 -6.49 1.01
C TYR A 92 15.78 -5.17 0.49
N PHE A 93 14.94 -4.16 0.28
CA PHE A 93 15.38 -2.83 -0.16
C PHE A 93 16.35 -2.19 0.84
N ARG A 94 16.04 -2.24 2.13
CA ARG A 94 16.91 -1.69 3.20
C ARG A 94 18.28 -2.38 3.26
N LYS A 95 18.32 -3.70 3.07
CA LYS A 95 19.56 -4.47 2.99
C LYS A 95 20.45 -4.09 1.79
N HIS A 96 19.84 -3.56 0.73
CA HIS A 96 20.56 -3.07 -0.45
C HIS A 96 20.79 -1.55 -0.42
N ASN A 97 20.71 -0.92 0.76
CA ASN A 97 20.93 0.51 1.00
C ASN A 97 19.95 1.45 0.27
N CYS A 98 18.79 0.97 -0.15
CA CYS A 98 17.72 1.81 -0.65
C CYS A 98 16.83 2.24 0.53
N ASN A 99 16.89 3.54 0.86
CA ASN A 99 16.11 4.14 1.96
C ASN A 99 14.92 4.98 1.46
N ASP A 100 14.51 4.83 0.22
CA ASP A 100 13.39 5.54 -0.35
C ASP A 100 12.07 5.23 0.36
N THR A 101 11.10 6.12 0.20
CA THR A 101 9.83 6.04 0.90
C THR A 101 9.01 4.83 0.42
N PHE A 102 8.54 4.03 1.38
CA PHE A 102 7.47 3.06 1.15
C PHE A 102 6.15 3.63 1.65
N VAL A 103 5.15 3.63 0.77
CA VAL A 103 3.77 3.98 1.10
C VAL A 103 2.93 2.72 1.07
N ILE A 104 2.27 2.37 2.16
CA ILE A 104 1.45 1.17 2.27
C ILE A 104 -0.01 1.58 2.42
N TYR A 105 -0.84 1.14 1.49
CA TYR A 105 -2.28 1.38 1.49
C TYR A 105 -3.01 0.26 2.21
N THR A 106 -3.68 0.56 3.31
CA THR A 106 -4.50 -0.43 4.01
C THR A 106 -5.90 0.10 4.33
N GLY A 107 -6.87 -0.77 4.29
CA GLY A 107 -8.22 -0.51 4.81
C GLY A 107 -8.30 -0.63 6.33
N TYR A 108 -7.31 -1.21 6.98
CA TYR A 108 -7.30 -1.33 8.44
C TYR A 108 -7.08 0.01 9.14
N TYR A 109 -7.47 0.07 10.41
CA TYR A 109 -7.11 1.13 11.34
C TYR A 109 -5.92 0.72 12.21
N PRO A 110 -5.17 1.66 12.79
CA PRO A 110 -3.94 1.34 13.54
C PRO A 110 -4.13 0.29 14.64
N TYR A 111 -5.23 0.33 15.37
CA TYR A 111 -5.52 -0.59 16.47
C TYR A 111 -5.74 -2.04 16.01
N GLU A 112 -6.08 -2.26 14.74
CA GLU A 112 -6.31 -3.60 14.17
C GLU A 112 -5.02 -4.31 13.77
N ILE A 113 -3.95 -3.54 13.47
CA ILE A 113 -2.67 -4.03 12.93
C ILE A 113 -1.47 -3.53 13.76
N LEU A 114 -1.68 -3.32 15.04
CA LEU A 114 -0.65 -2.74 15.93
C LEU A 114 0.64 -3.57 15.96
N ARG A 115 0.54 -4.90 15.85
CA ARG A 115 1.69 -5.80 15.78
C ARG A 115 2.51 -5.55 14.51
N GLU A 116 1.86 -5.45 13.38
CA GLU A 116 2.45 -5.20 12.07
C GLU A 116 3.14 -3.84 12.03
N LEU A 117 2.47 -2.80 12.57
CA LEU A 117 3.04 -1.46 12.67
C LEU A 117 4.30 -1.42 13.54
N LYS A 118 4.31 -2.14 14.67
CA LYS A 118 5.50 -2.24 15.53
C LYS A 118 6.67 -2.91 14.81
N LEU A 119 6.42 -3.94 14.01
CA LEU A 119 7.47 -4.59 13.21
C LEU A 119 7.99 -3.66 12.10
N LEU A 120 7.10 -2.98 11.39
CA LEU A 120 7.50 -2.01 10.35
C LEU A 120 8.28 -0.82 10.91
N ASN A 121 8.09 -0.48 12.19
CA ASN A 121 8.75 0.66 12.84
C ASN A 121 10.28 0.52 12.99
N GLU A 122 10.83 -0.66 12.71
CA GLU A 122 12.29 -0.83 12.61
C GLU A 122 12.88 -0.16 11.36
N PHE A 123 12.01 0.11 10.35
CA PHE A 123 12.42 0.76 9.12
C PHE A 123 12.10 2.26 9.16
N ASP A 124 12.93 3.07 8.51
CA ASP A 124 12.67 4.48 8.28
C ASP A 124 11.90 4.69 6.97
N ASN A 125 11.33 5.91 6.80
CA ASN A 125 10.62 6.34 5.59
C ASN A 125 9.46 5.42 5.21
N ILE A 126 8.61 5.10 6.18
CA ILE A 126 7.37 4.35 5.98
C ILE A 126 6.18 5.29 6.19
N ILE A 127 5.30 5.38 5.21
CA ILE A 127 4.00 6.05 5.28
C ILE A 127 2.92 4.98 5.21
N ILE A 128 1.93 5.07 6.08
CA ILE A 128 0.77 4.17 6.03
C ILE A 128 -0.48 5.00 5.74
N LYS A 129 -1.21 4.64 4.70
CA LYS A 129 -2.55 5.14 4.43
C LYS A 129 -3.56 4.18 5.06
N PHE A 130 -4.34 4.69 6.00
CA PHE A 130 -5.34 3.96 6.77
C PHE A 130 -6.77 4.23 6.31
N GLY A 131 -7.65 3.36 6.72
CA GLY A 131 -9.10 3.55 6.68
C GLY A 131 -9.78 2.87 5.51
N ARG A 132 -10.92 2.23 5.86
CA ARG A 132 -11.78 1.54 4.90
C ARG A 132 -12.43 2.51 3.93
N TYR A 133 -12.56 2.08 2.69
CA TYR A 133 -13.44 2.79 1.75
C TYR A 133 -14.87 2.83 2.28
N LYS A 134 -15.48 3.99 2.24
CA LYS A 134 -16.90 4.22 2.55
C LYS A 134 -17.61 4.75 1.32
N GLN A 135 -18.64 4.03 0.89
CA GLN A 135 -19.49 4.46 -0.22
C GLN A 135 -20.27 5.74 0.15
N ASN A 136 -20.51 6.60 -0.84
CA ASN A 136 -21.30 7.83 -0.68
C ASN A 136 -20.73 8.86 0.32
N THR A 137 -19.44 8.81 0.60
CA THR A 137 -18.74 9.88 1.32
C THR A 137 -17.91 10.72 0.34
N PRO A 138 -17.72 12.01 0.61
CA PRO A 138 -16.91 12.85 -0.26
C PRO A 138 -15.44 12.41 -0.25
N PRO A 139 -14.71 12.62 -1.35
CA PRO A 139 -13.26 12.46 -1.35
C PRO A 139 -12.62 13.48 -0.41
N LYS A 140 -11.42 13.18 0.06
CA LYS A 140 -10.65 14.04 0.95
C LYS A 140 -9.21 14.13 0.48
N PHE A 141 -8.70 15.36 0.33
CA PHE A 141 -7.29 15.57 0.05
C PHE A 141 -6.43 15.22 1.28
N ASP A 142 -5.37 14.46 1.05
CA ASP A 142 -4.39 14.08 2.06
C ASP A 142 -3.04 14.75 1.75
N GLU A 143 -2.58 15.61 2.63
CA GLU A 143 -1.36 16.41 2.43
C GLU A 143 -0.07 15.56 2.46
N ILE A 144 -0.06 14.45 3.20
CA ILE A 144 1.11 13.55 3.27
C ILE A 144 1.28 12.84 1.95
N LEU A 145 0.18 12.33 1.39
CA LEU A 145 0.19 11.65 0.09
C LEU A 145 0.18 12.62 -1.09
N GLY A 146 -0.38 13.83 -0.92
CA GLY A 146 -0.54 14.83 -1.96
C GLY A 146 -1.60 14.47 -3.00
N ILE A 147 -2.57 13.64 -2.64
CA ILE A 147 -3.65 13.16 -3.52
C ILE A 147 -5.01 13.20 -2.82
N GLU A 148 -6.09 13.09 -3.61
CA GLU A 148 -7.42 12.86 -3.07
C GLU A 148 -7.64 11.39 -2.73
N LEU A 149 -8.06 11.11 -1.49
CA LEU A 149 -8.50 9.80 -1.04
C LEU A 149 -10.00 9.62 -1.32
N SER A 150 -10.40 8.38 -1.59
CA SER A 150 -11.75 8.03 -2.06
C SER A 150 -12.87 8.23 -1.03
N SER A 151 -12.54 8.46 0.24
CA SER A 151 -13.52 8.72 1.30
C SER A 151 -12.90 9.53 2.45
N ASP A 152 -13.73 10.31 3.13
CA ASP A 152 -13.34 11.32 4.12
C ASP A 152 -12.68 10.78 5.40
N ASN A 153 -12.94 9.50 5.72
CA ASN A 153 -12.37 8.79 6.87
C ASN A 153 -10.97 8.23 6.61
N GLN A 154 -10.50 8.28 5.36
CA GLN A 154 -9.17 7.83 5.01
C GLN A 154 -8.13 8.92 5.31
N TYR A 155 -6.94 8.51 5.68
CA TYR A 155 -5.83 9.42 6.01
C TYR A 155 -4.50 8.69 5.97
N ALA A 156 -3.41 9.44 5.78
CA ALA A 156 -2.06 8.90 5.86
C ALA A 156 -1.29 9.48 7.05
N LEU A 157 -0.38 8.70 7.60
CA LEU A 157 0.56 9.12 8.63
C LEU A 157 1.95 8.53 8.35
N ASN A 158 2.99 9.27 8.74
CA ASN A 158 4.30 8.66 8.88
C ASN A 158 4.26 7.66 10.03
N LEU A 159 4.80 6.48 9.82
CA LEU A 159 4.72 5.39 10.80
C LEU A 159 5.30 5.77 12.16
N LYS A 160 6.39 6.54 12.19
CA LYS A 160 7.00 7.02 13.45
C LYS A 160 6.06 7.90 14.28
N ASP A 161 5.02 8.51 13.67
CA ASP A 161 4.04 9.34 14.37
C ASP A 161 2.85 8.52 14.88
N VAL A 162 2.57 7.37 14.27
CA VAL A 162 1.49 6.44 14.69
C VAL A 162 1.76 5.81 16.05
N LEU A 163 3.02 5.59 16.39
CA LEU A 163 3.46 4.82 17.56
C LEU A 163 3.97 5.70 18.72
N LYS A 164 3.82 7.02 18.62
CA LYS A 164 4.06 7.97 19.71
C LYS A 164 2.88 8.01 20.67
#